data_5d1d5fa57177a0a751aa03a96fb468a6
#
_entry.id   5d1d5fa57177a0a751aa03a96fb468a6
#
_cell.length_a   1.000
_cell.length_b   1.000
_cell.length_c   1.000
_cell.angle_alpha   90.00
_cell.angle_beta   90.00
_cell.angle_gamma   90.00
#
_symmetry.space_group_name_H-M   'P 1'
#
loop_
_entity.id
_entity.type
_entity.pdbx_description
1 polymer ?
#
loop_
_entity_poly.entity_id
_entity_poly.type
_entity_poly.pdbx_seq_one_letter_code
_entity_poly.pdbx_strand_id
1 'polypeptide(L)'
;MIINFNIMSEVVNKSKKSVIFAFPGKDYSGDFLMMWSDCLMKLNELGYRVALANNYSAYVPFTRMMNLGLNILRGADQKPYDGKIDYDVWVTIDSDIIFSPKQVIELIEDTDKYPVISGTYRMMGMDTLSAVKEWDTAYFIKNGSYKYIGLDELDKDVKHHEVVYTGMGFFACTKEVLEKLEHPYFNYPHEEIMINGKNVIQVFSEDVSFCKRITDAGFKIWVNTDLRVGHEKRVVI
;
A
#
# COMPACT_ATOMS: atom_id res chain seq x y z
N MET A 1 1.52 -11.37 14.59
CA MET A 1 2.88 -11.76 15.06
C MET A 1 3.88 -10.88 14.33
N ILE A 2 4.77 -10.23 15.05
CA ILE A 2 5.83 -9.40 14.45
C ILE A 2 7.15 -10.16 14.64
N ILE A 3 7.85 -10.41 13.55
CA ILE A 3 9.14 -11.10 13.58
C ILE A 3 10.21 -10.08 13.20
N ASN A 4 11.17 -9.86 14.12
CA ASN A 4 12.33 -9.00 13.88
C ASN A 4 13.52 -9.87 13.43
N PHE A 5 14.04 -9.61 12.25
CA PHE A 5 15.27 -10.21 11.77
C PHE A 5 16.45 -9.30 12.09
N ASN A 6 17.03 -9.47 13.28
CA ASN A 6 18.35 -8.92 13.60
C ASN A 6 19.41 -9.96 13.27
N ILE A 7 19.93 -9.95 12.05
CA ILE A 7 21.14 -10.69 11.72
C ILE A 7 22.30 -9.80 12.14
N MET A 8 23.03 -10.23 13.17
CA MET A 8 24.20 -9.53 13.68
C MET A 8 25.26 -9.40 12.58
N SER A 9 25.47 -8.21 12.07
CA SER A 9 26.75 -7.85 11.47
C SER A 9 27.34 -6.74 12.33
N GLU A 10 28.40 -7.07 13.07
CA GLU A 10 29.27 -6.08 13.73
C GLU A 10 30.11 -5.33 12.69
N VAL A 11 29.46 -4.51 11.90
CA VAL A 11 30.09 -3.41 11.21
C VAL A 11 29.19 -2.22 11.43
N VAL A 12 29.66 -1.24 12.22
CA VAL A 12 29.01 0.04 12.46
C VAL A 12 29.02 0.85 11.15
N ASN A 13 28.25 0.41 10.18
CA ASN A 13 27.78 1.27 9.11
C ASN A 13 26.41 1.77 9.57
N LYS A 14 26.22 3.10 9.53
CA LYS A 14 24.93 3.74 9.81
C LYS A 14 23.88 2.95 9.05
N SER A 15 23.00 2.22 9.77
CA SER A 15 21.97 1.39 9.13
C SER A 15 21.20 2.28 8.15
N LYS A 16 20.92 1.77 6.96
CA LYS A 16 19.99 2.42 6.04
C LYS A 16 18.65 2.63 6.76
N LYS A 17 17.54 2.54 6.10
CA LYS A 17 16.22 2.67 6.75
C LYS A 17 15.84 1.41 7.53
N SER A 18 14.99 1.60 8.52
CA SER A 18 14.24 0.55 9.19
C SER A 18 12.87 0.40 8.52
N VAL A 19 12.56 -0.78 8.04
CA VAL A 19 11.38 -1.03 7.21
C VAL A 19 10.51 -2.13 7.84
N ILE A 20 9.22 -1.85 7.98
CA ILE A 20 8.24 -2.86 8.36
C ILE A 20 7.49 -3.28 7.10
N PHE A 21 7.57 -4.56 6.75
CA PHE A 21 6.78 -5.16 5.68
C PHE A 21 5.51 -5.77 6.23
N ALA A 22 4.39 -5.34 5.71
CA ALA A 22 3.07 -5.85 6.01
C ALA A 22 2.59 -6.75 4.85
N PHE A 23 2.37 -8.02 5.14
CA PHE A 23 1.86 -8.99 4.20
C PHE A 23 0.44 -9.39 4.58
N PRO A 24 -0.60 -8.73 4.02
CA PRO A 24 -1.97 -9.12 4.25
C PRO A 24 -2.26 -10.40 3.46
N GLY A 25 -2.51 -11.50 4.14
CA GLY A 25 -2.82 -12.75 3.47
C GLY A 25 -2.61 -13.96 4.37
N LYS A 26 -3.27 -15.05 3.97
CA LYS A 26 -3.15 -16.37 4.62
C LYS A 26 -2.20 -17.28 3.85
N ASP A 27 -2.30 -17.24 2.53
CA ASP A 27 -1.60 -18.14 1.63
C ASP A 27 -0.73 -17.32 0.66
N TYR A 28 0.46 -17.81 0.37
CA TYR A 28 1.42 -17.21 -0.54
C TYR A 28 1.89 -18.26 -1.56
N SER A 29 2.11 -17.84 -2.80
CA SER A 29 2.63 -18.74 -3.83
C SER A 29 4.11 -19.07 -3.59
N GLY A 30 4.59 -20.14 -4.22
CA GLY A 30 6.03 -20.47 -4.23
C GLY A 30 6.86 -19.33 -4.82
N ASP A 31 6.33 -18.66 -5.85
CA ASP A 31 6.99 -17.52 -6.49
C ASP A 31 7.11 -16.33 -5.53
N PHE A 32 6.04 -16.01 -4.79
CA PHE A 32 6.10 -14.99 -3.74
C PHE A 32 7.19 -15.31 -2.71
N LEU A 33 7.24 -16.56 -2.24
CA LEU A 33 8.23 -16.99 -1.24
C LEU A 33 9.67 -16.82 -1.76
N MET A 34 9.93 -17.21 -2.99
CA MET A 34 11.27 -17.09 -3.60
C MET A 34 11.65 -15.62 -3.78
N MET A 35 10.77 -14.80 -4.34
CA MET A 35 11.00 -13.37 -4.52
C MET A 35 11.23 -12.65 -3.20
N TRP A 36 10.43 -12.99 -2.16
CA TRP A 36 10.62 -12.42 -0.83
C TRP A 36 11.95 -12.84 -0.21
N SER A 37 12.35 -14.09 -0.37
CA SER A 37 13.64 -14.59 0.16
C SER A 37 14.81 -13.83 -0.48
N ASP A 38 14.81 -13.65 -1.80
CA ASP A 38 15.83 -12.86 -2.51
C ASP A 38 15.83 -11.41 -2.06
N CYS A 39 14.62 -10.83 -1.88
CA CYS A 39 14.46 -9.47 -1.40
C CYS A 39 15.05 -9.29 0.01
N LEU A 40 14.74 -10.20 0.94
CA LEU A 40 15.22 -10.14 2.32
C LEU A 40 16.77 -10.25 2.38
N MET A 41 17.36 -11.16 1.60
CA MET A 41 18.82 -11.27 1.50
C MET A 41 19.42 -9.95 0.98
N LYS A 42 18.84 -9.37 -0.08
CA LYS A 42 19.38 -8.15 -0.67
C LYS A 42 19.23 -6.93 0.24
N LEU A 43 18.10 -6.78 0.93
CA LEU A 43 17.88 -5.73 1.91
C LEU A 43 18.90 -5.83 3.06
N ASN A 44 19.17 -7.04 3.55
CA ASN A 44 20.15 -7.27 4.59
C ASN A 44 21.58 -6.93 4.12
N GLU A 45 21.99 -7.35 2.92
CA GLU A 45 23.28 -6.99 2.32
C GLU A 45 23.47 -5.45 2.24
N LEU A 46 22.40 -4.73 1.95
CA LEU A 46 22.40 -3.27 1.83
C LEU A 46 22.29 -2.55 3.18
N GLY A 47 22.15 -3.26 4.30
CA GLY A 47 22.12 -2.71 5.64
C GLY A 47 20.75 -2.16 6.08
N TYR A 48 19.65 -2.57 5.44
CA TYR A 48 18.30 -2.26 5.93
C TYR A 48 17.97 -3.10 7.17
N ARG A 49 17.26 -2.50 8.11
CA ARG A 49 16.63 -3.23 9.22
C ARG A 49 15.23 -3.63 8.79
N VAL A 50 14.90 -4.90 8.86
CA VAL A 50 13.63 -5.44 8.36
C VAL A 50 12.83 -6.07 9.50
N ALA A 51 11.56 -5.70 9.59
CA ALA A 51 10.57 -6.38 10.42
C ALA A 51 9.38 -6.80 9.55
N LEU A 52 8.69 -7.88 9.97
CA LEU A 52 7.55 -8.43 9.25
C LEU A 52 6.30 -8.39 10.11
N ALA A 53 5.19 -8.01 9.50
CA ALA A 53 3.85 -8.14 10.04
C ALA A 53 2.99 -8.94 9.07
N ASN A 54 2.45 -10.07 9.53
CA ASN A 54 1.53 -10.87 8.76
C ASN A 54 0.29 -11.17 9.60
N ASN A 55 -0.85 -10.83 9.09
CA ASN A 55 -2.14 -11.14 9.68
C ASN A 55 -3.15 -11.46 8.56
N TYR A 56 -4.19 -12.15 8.92
CA TYR A 56 -5.29 -12.50 8.04
C TYR A 56 -6.64 -12.38 8.75
N SER A 57 -7.59 -11.85 8.02
CA SER A 57 -9.03 -11.85 8.35
C SER A 57 -9.81 -11.88 7.03
N ALA A 58 -10.99 -12.47 7.03
CA ALA A 58 -11.92 -12.36 5.91
C ALA A 58 -12.38 -10.92 5.66
N TYR A 59 -12.27 -10.05 6.66
CA TYR A 59 -12.54 -8.61 6.57
C TYR A 59 -11.23 -7.85 6.36
N VAL A 60 -10.97 -7.45 5.11
CA VAL A 60 -9.69 -6.86 4.68
C VAL A 60 -9.26 -5.65 5.51
N PRO A 61 -10.13 -4.69 5.88
CA PRO A 61 -9.75 -3.59 6.77
C PRO A 61 -9.13 -4.06 8.09
N PHE A 62 -9.63 -5.15 8.69
CA PHE A 62 -9.04 -5.70 9.91
C PHE A 62 -7.66 -6.28 9.65
N THR A 63 -7.47 -6.99 8.54
CA THR A 63 -6.16 -7.51 8.15
C THR A 63 -5.14 -6.38 8.07
N ARG A 64 -5.46 -5.29 7.36
CA ARG A 64 -4.57 -4.14 7.20
C ARG A 64 -4.31 -3.43 8.54
N MET A 65 -5.34 -3.23 9.37
CA MET A 65 -5.18 -2.65 10.71
C MET A 65 -4.32 -3.53 11.63
N MET A 66 -4.54 -4.84 11.66
CA MET A 66 -3.72 -5.77 12.44
C MET A 66 -2.25 -5.78 11.97
N ASN A 67 -2.00 -5.58 10.67
CA ASN A 67 -0.65 -5.46 10.14
C ASN A 67 0.05 -4.15 10.54
N LEU A 68 -0.71 -3.13 10.96
CA LEU A 68 -0.20 -1.94 11.65
C LEU A 68 -0.10 -2.12 13.17
N GLY A 69 -0.33 -3.32 13.68
CA GLY A 69 -0.35 -3.59 15.12
C GLY A 69 -1.51 -2.94 15.86
N LEU A 70 -2.56 -2.52 15.16
CA LEU A 70 -3.76 -1.91 15.75
C LEU A 70 -4.71 -3.00 16.30
N ASN A 71 -5.52 -2.60 17.28
CA ASN A 71 -6.49 -3.49 17.91
C ASN A 71 -7.78 -2.73 18.23
N ILE A 72 -8.93 -3.27 17.83
CA ILE A 72 -10.24 -2.65 18.05
C ILE A 72 -10.59 -2.42 19.53
N LEU A 73 -9.94 -3.15 20.45
CA LEU A 73 -10.15 -3.00 21.88
C LEU A 73 -9.35 -1.84 22.51
N ARG A 74 -8.48 -1.20 21.74
CA ARG A 74 -7.74 -0.01 22.16
C ARG A 74 -8.50 1.25 21.74
N GLY A 75 -8.20 2.36 22.39
CA GLY A 75 -8.86 3.64 22.14
C GLY A 75 -8.71 4.17 20.71
N ALA A 76 -9.48 5.20 20.37
CA ALA A 76 -9.42 5.87 19.08
C ALA A 76 -8.09 6.60 18.83
N ASP A 77 -7.36 6.91 19.89
CA ASP A 77 -6.05 7.58 19.88
C ASP A 77 -4.86 6.64 19.66
N GLN A 78 -5.13 5.35 19.43
CA GLN A 78 -4.07 4.36 19.17
C GLN A 78 -3.22 4.71 17.95
N LYS A 79 -1.93 4.41 18.03
CA LYS A 79 -0.97 4.58 16.93
C LYS A 79 -0.41 3.24 16.47
N PRO A 80 0.14 3.17 15.24
CA PRO A 80 0.77 1.95 14.76
C PRO A 80 1.79 1.41 15.75
N TYR A 81 1.69 0.11 16.01
CA TYR A 81 2.57 -0.64 16.93
C TYR A 81 2.67 -0.04 18.34
N ASP A 82 1.65 0.69 18.82
CA ASP A 82 1.64 1.45 20.10
C ASP A 82 2.78 2.49 20.21
N GLY A 83 3.36 2.94 19.10
CA GLY A 83 4.55 3.77 19.12
C GLY A 83 5.82 3.06 19.65
N LYS A 84 5.77 1.72 19.89
CA LYS A 84 6.86 0.97 20.53
C LYS A 84 7.93 0.49 19.55
N ILE A 85 7.63 0.50 18.25
CA ILE A 85 8.56 0.08 17.20
C ILE A 85 9.06 1.31 16.48
N ASP A 86 10.37 1.46 16.42
CA ASP A 86 11.00 2.50 15.63
C ASP A 86 11.23 1.99 14.21
N TYR A 87 10.67 2.69 13.22
CA TYR A 87 10.79 2.41 11.80
C TYR A 87 10.71 3.70 10.99
N ASP A 88 11.28 3.67 9.79
CA ASP A 88 11.25 4.80 8.87
C ASP A 88 10.13 4.65 7.85
N VAL A 89 9.94 3.43 7.33
CA VAL A 89 9.03 3.12 6.23
C VAL A 89 8.17 1.92 6.56
N TRP A 90 6.89 2.01 6.25
CA TRP A 90 5.95 0.89 6.21
C TRP A 90 5.65 0.54 4.75
N VAL A 91 5.84 -0.72 4.40
CA VAL A 91 5.59 -1.28 3.07
C VAL A 91 4.51 -2.33 3.17
N THR A 92 3.49 -2.29 2.32
CA THR A 92 2.53 -3.41 2.19
C THR A 92 2.62 -4.02 0.81
N ILE A 93 2.65 -5.36 0.77
CA ILE A 93 2.66 -6.15 -0.46
C ILE A 93 1.60 -7.24 -0.32
N ASP A 94 0.61 -7.22 -1.21
CA ASP A 94 -0.45 -8.22 -1.21
C ASP A 94 0.09 -9.58 -1.69
N SER A 95 -0.52 -10.66 -1.21
CA SER A 95 -0.01 -12.04 -1.41
C SER A 95 -0.04 -12.54 -2.86
N ASP A 96 -0.67 -11.80 -3.76
CA ASP A 96 -0.78 -12.10 -5.20
C ASP A 96 0.02 -11.11 -6.08
N ILE A 97 0.95 -10.36 -5.48
CA ILE A 97 1.85 -9.47 -6.20
C ILE A 97 3.16 -10.18 -6.53
N ILE A 98 3.60 -10.03 -7.77
CA ILE A 98 4.88 -10.53 -8.30
C ILE A 98 5.85 -9.36 -8.41
N PHE A 99 6.94 -9.37 -7.67
CA PHE A 99 7.88 -8.27 -7.53
C PHE A 99 9.34 -8.75 -7.59
N SER A 100 10.28 -7.83 -7.63
CA SER A 100 11.72 -8.11 -7.56
C SER A 100 12.40 -7.32 -6.44
N PRO A 101 13.57 -7.75 -5.95
CA PRO A 101 14.34 -6.99 -4.96
C PRO A 101 14.62 -5.55 -5.39
N LYS A 102 14.92 -5.33 -6.68
CA LYS A 102 15.15 -4.00 -7.23
C LYS A 102 13.93 -3.09 -7.05
N GLN A 103 12.74 -3.59 -7.37
CA GLN A 103 11.50 -2.82 -7.25
C GLN A 103 11.19 -2.47 -5.79
N VAL A 104 11.41 -3.41 -4.87
CA VAL A 104 11.19 -3.16 -3.44
C VAL A 104 12.17 -2.11 -2.89
N ILE A 105 13.46 -2.21 -3.24
CA ILE A 105 14.47 -1.24 -2.81
C ILE A 105 14.14 0.15 -3.35
N GLU A 106 13.79 0.25 -4.64
CA GLU A 106 13.43 1.50 -5.28
C GLU A 106 12.15 2.10 -4.65
N LEU A 107 11.13 1.30 -4.35
CA LEU A 107 9.93 1.75 -3.64
C LEU A 107 10.27 2.36 -2.26
N ILE A 108 11.19 1.73 -1.52
CA ILE A 108 11.64 2.22 -0.21
C ILE A 108 12.44 3.53 -0.37
N GLU A 109 13.34 3.59 -1.34
CA GLU A 109 14.19 4.77 -1.57
C GLU A 109 13.38 5.96 -2.08
N ASP A 110 12.36 5.74 -2.89
CA ASP A 110 11.44 6.78 -3.36
C ASP A 110 10.73 7.50 -2.21
N THR A 111 10.56 6.86 -1.03
CA THR A 111 9.95 7.50 0.14
C THR A 111 10.75 8.69 0.69
N ASP A 112 12.02 8.86 0.30
CA ASP A 112 12.83 10.04 0.69
C ASP A 112 12.29 11.33 0.07
N LYS A 113 11.66 11.23 -1.09
CA LYS A 113 11.09 12.37 -1.82
C LYS A 113 9.56 12.36 -1.81
N TYR A 114 8.97 11.18 -1.80
CA TYR A 114 7.53 10.95 -1.92
C TYR A 114 7.04 10.16 -0.70
N PRO A 115 6.64 10.83 0.40
CA PRO A 115 6.28 10.15 1.66
C PRO A 115 5.19 9.09 1.52
N VAL A 116 4.41 9.14 0.44
CA VAL A 116 3.42 8.12 0.08
C VAL A 116 3.62 7.77 -1.38
N ILE A 117 3.96 6.52 -1.65
CA ILE A 117 4.27 6.05 -3.00
C ILE A 117 3.82 4.61 -3.22
N SER A 118 3.45 4.31 -4.45
CA SER A 118 3.06 2.96 -4.89
C SER A 118 3.74 2.61 -6.21
N GLY A 119 4.01 1.34 -6.40
CA GLY A 119 4.18 0.81 -7.75
C GLY A 119 2.82 0.64 -8.43
N THR A 120 2.84 0.26 -9.69
CA THR A 120 1.65 0.08 -10.50
C THR A 120 1.47 -1.38 -10.90
N TYR A 121 0.23 -1.81 -10.97
CA TYR A 121 -0.15 -3.13 -11.49
C TYR A 121 -1.47 -3.03 -12.25
N ARG A 122 -1.65 -3.97 -13.17
CA ARG A 122 -2.85 -4.02 -14.01
C ARG A 122 -4.02 -4.60 -13.23
N MET A 123 -5.18 -3.99 -13.38
CA MET A 123 -6.42 -4.55 -12.83
C MET A 123 -6.88 -5.74 -13.67
N MET A 124 -7.46 -6.74 -13.01
CA MET A 124 -7.97 -7.93 -13.68
C MET A 124 -9.07 -7.58 -14.70
N GLY A 125 -8.91 -8.05 -15.94
CA GLY A 125 -9.89 -7.85 -17.01
C GLY A 125 -10.00 -6.43 -17.55
N MET A 126 -9.09 -5.53 -17.16
CA MET A 126 -9.09 -4.13 -17.59
C MET A 126 -7.72 -3.73 -18.15
N ASP A 127 -7.70 -2.83 -19.13
CA ASP A 127 -6.47 -2.20 -19.64
C ASP A 127 -6.13 -0.92 -18.85
N THR A 128 -6.31 -0.98 -17.54
CA THR A 128 -6.09 0.12 -16.61
C THR A 128 -5.20 -0.29 -15.44
N LEU A 129 -4.54 0.69 -14.86
CA LEU A 129 -3.80 0.58 -13.62
C LEU A 129 -4.73 0.74 -12.41
N SER A 130 -4.33 0.20 -11.27
CA SER A 130 -5.05 0.38 -10.01
C SER A 130 -4.83 1.77 -9.39
N ALA A 131 -4.99 2.83 -10.21
CA ALA A 131 -4.76 4.21 -9.79
C ALA A 131 -5.77 5.17 -10.46
N VAL A 132 -6.11 6.26 -9.76
CA VAL A 132 -7.02 7.31 -10.22
C VAL A 132 -6.32 8.66 -10.07
N LYS A 133 -6.29 9.45 -11.16
CA LYS A 133 -5.60 10.73 -11.19
C LYS A 133 -6.34 11.82 -10.44
N GLU A 134 -7.68 11.82 -10.54
CA GLU A 134 -8.55 12.80 -9.92
C GLU A 134 -9.94 12.20 -9.64
N TRP A 135 -10.64 12.73 -8.64
CA TRP A 135 -12.03 12.35 -8.35
C TRP A 135 -12.97 13.01 -9.35
N ASP A 136 -13.33 12.30 -10.44
CA ASP A 136 -14.28 12.78 -11.45
C ASP A 136 -15.70 12.32 -11.10
N THR A 137 -16.43 13.15 -10.35
CA THR A 137 -17.81 12.86 -9.93
C THR A 137 -18.75 12.74 -11.13
N ALA A 138 -18.54 13.51 -12.20
CA ALA A 138 -19.38 13.44 -13.40
C ALA A 138 -19.19 12.11 -14.12
N TYR A 139 -17.95 11.67 -14.25
CA TYR A 139 -17.63 10.35 -14.81
C TYR A 139 -18.24 9.23 -13.95
N PHE A 140 -18.10 9.32 -12.61
CA PHE A 140 -18.65 8.34 -11.68
C PHE A 140 -20.17 8.23 -11.80
N ILE A 141 -20.89 9.37 -11.83
CA ILE A 141 -22.35 9.39 -11.99
C ILE A 141 -22.78 8.74 -13.30
N LYS A 142 -22.01 8.92 -14.36
CA LYS A 142 -22.32 8.37 -15.70
C LYS A 142 -22.01 6.88 -15.80
N ASN A 143 -20.92 6.41 -15.21
CA ASN A 143 -20.36 5.09 -15.47
C ASN A 143 -20.48 4.11 -14.28
N GLY A 144 -20.80 4.59 -13.08
CA GLY A 144 -20.87 3.79 -11.85
C GLY A 144 -19.50 3.27 -11.38
N SER A 145 -18.40 3.89 -11.85
CA SER A 145 -17.04 3.51 -11.49
C SER A 145 -16.11 4.73 -11.53
N TYR A 146 -14.96 4.65 -10.85
CA TYR A 146 -13.91 5.65 -10.99
C TYR A 146 -13.27 5.60 -12.38
N LYS A 147 -12.71 6.74 -12.81
CA LYS A 147 -11.91 6.83 -14.02
C LYS A 147 -10.48 6.37 -13.72
N TYR A 148 -10.23 5.08 -13.84
CA TYR A 148 -8.90 4.52 -13.68
C TYR A 148 -7.98 4.95 -14.82
N ILE A 149 -6.69 5.09 -14.52
CA ILE A 149 -5.67 5.49 -15.49
C ILE A 149 -5.46 4.36 -16.49
N GLY A 150 -5.63 4.66 -17.78
CA GLY A 150 -5.32 3.72 -18.87
C GLY A 150 -3.81 3.46 -18.96
N LEU A 151 -3.42 2.29 -19.48
CA LEU A 151 -2.01 1.92 -19.63
C LEU A 151 -1.22 2.90 -20.52
N ASP A 152 -1.90 3.57 -21.44
CA ASP A 152 -1.31 4.51 -22.40
C ASP A 152 -1.52 6.00 -22.00
N GLU A 153 -2.21 6.28 -20.89
CA GLU A 153 -2.52 7.64 -20.47
C GLU A 153 -1.41 8.30 -19.65
N LEU A 154 -0.43 7.52 -19.18
CA LEU A 154 0.70 8.06 -18.43
C LEU A 154 1.81 8.51 -19.38
N ASP A 155 2.34 9.70 -19.11
CA ASP A 155 3.51 10.20 -19.82
C ASP A 155 4.71 9.27 -19.53
N LYS A 156 5.26 8.68 -20.58
CA LYS A 156 6.36 7.70 -20.49
C LYS A 156 7.69 8.34 -20.11
N ASP A 157 7.80 9.65 -20.28
CA ASP A 157 8.99 10.41 -19.90
C ASP A 157 8.95 10.88 -18.43
N VAL A 158 7.82 10.70 -17.76
CA VAL A 158 7.62 11.05 -16.36
C VAL A 158 7.47 9.78 -15.52
N LYS A 159 8.42 9.57 -14.63
CA LYS A 159 8.46 8.39 -13.76
C LYS A 159 7.45 8.42 -12.62
N HIS A 160 7.24 9.58 -12.02
CA HIS A 160 6.40 9.74 -10.83
C HIS A 160 5.19 10.62 -11.14
N HIS A 161 4.00 10.10 -10.90
CA HIS A 161 2.74 10.80 -11.13
C HIS A 161 1.98 10.98 -9.82
N GLU A 162 1.48 12.19 -9.58
CA GLU A 162 0.56 12.47 -8.48
C GLU A 162 -0.81 11.88 -8.82
N VAL A 163 -1.41 11.19 -7.85
CA VAL A 163 -2.72 10.55 -7.96
C VAL A 163 -3.53 10.80 -6.69
N VAL A 164 -4.85 10.65 -6.77
CA VAL A 164 -5.72 10.75 -5.59
C VAL A 164 -6.02 9.38 -4.98
N TYR A 165 -5.80 8.31 -5.75
CA TYR A 165 -6.00 6.94 -5.33
C TYR A 165 -5.00 6.00 -6.01
N THR A 166 -4.53 5.03 -5.25
CA THR A 166 -3.81 3.85 -5.73
C THR A 166 -4.23 2.63 -4.92
N GLY A 167 -4.25 1.46 -5.56
CA GLY A 167 -4.40 0.20 -4.85
C GLY A 167 -3.18 -0.08 -3.97
N MET A 168 -3.39 -0.84 -2.91
CA MET A 168 -2.37 -1.08 -1.88
C MET A 168 -1.59 -2.39 -2.08
N GLY A 169 -1.68 -3.00 -3.25
CA GLY A 169 -0.97 -4.26 -3.51
C GLY A 169 0.54 -4.16 -3.48
N PHE A 170 1.11 -2.96 -3.79
CA PHE A 170 2.55 -2.69 -3.73
C PHE A 170 2.77 -1.22 -3.36
N PHE A 171 2.73 -0.92 -2.07
CA PHE A 171 2.62 0.43 -1.54
C PHE A 171 3.59 0.67 -0.39
N ALA A 172 4.10 1.90 -0.27
CA ALA A 172 4.93 2.34 0.84
C ALA A 172 4.51 3.72 1.35
N CYS A 173 4.64 3.94 2.65
CA CYS A 173 4.59 5.28 3.23
C CYS A 173 5.55 5.41 4.41
N THR A 174 5.93 6.67 4.71
CA THR A 174 6.78 6.95 5.87
C THR A 174 6.00 6.83 7.18
N LYS A 175 6.71 6.62 8.28
CA LYS A 175 6.15 6.63 9.64
C LYS A 175 5.38 7.92 9.92
N GLU A 176 5.91 9.08 9.48
CA GLU A 176 5.27 10.38 9.68
C GLU A 176 3.84 10.42 9.13
N VAL A 177 3.61 9.85 7.94
CA VAL A 177 2.27 9.77 7.33
C VAL A 177 1.32 9.01 8.25
N LEU A 178 1.71 7.81 8.68
CA LEU A 178 0.88 6.97 9.53
C LEU A 178 0.61 7.60 10.90
N GLU A 179 1.56 8.32 11.48
CA GLU A 179 1.38 9.00 12.76
C GLU A 179 0.43 10.20 12.70
N LYS A 180 0.23 10.79 11.51
CA LYS A 180 -0.74 11.88 11.30
C LYS A 180 -2.18 11.39 11.16
N LEU A 181 -2.36 10.12 10.80
CA LEU A 181 -3.70 9.55 10.65
C LEU A 181 -4.29 9.17 12.01
N GLU A 182 -5.62 9.09 12.06
CA GLU A 182 -6.40 8.67 13.21
C GLU A 182 -7.09 7.32 12.95
N HIS A 183 -7.29 6.56 14.02
CA HIS A 183 -8.05 5.31 13.95
C HIS A 183 -9.54 5.59 13.64
N PRO A 184 -10.19 4.79 12.78
CA PRO A 184 -9.70 3.63 12.05
C PRO A 184 -8.92 4.04 10.78
N TYR A 185 -7.74 3.46 10.58
CA TYR A 185 -6.90 3.70 9.40
C TYR A 185 -7.55 3.18 8.13
N PHE A 186 -8.18 2.02 8.22
CA PHE A 186 -8.90 1.34 7.15
C PHE A 186 -10.33 1.06 7.56
N ASN A 187 -11.28 1.40 6.72
CA ASN A 187 -12.70 1.10 6.91
C ASN A 187 -13.43 1.12 5.55
N TYR A 188 -14.71 0.79 5.55
CA TYR A 188 -15.61 0.96 4.40
C TYR A 188 -16.59 2.10 4.70
N PRO A 189 -16.22 3.36 4.48
CA PRO A 189 -17.13 4.48 4.63
C PRO A 189 -18.15 4.47 3.49
N HIS A 190 -19.24 5.19 3.69
CA HIS A 190 -20.22 5.45 2.65
C HIS A 190 -20.45 6.96 2.51
N GLU A 191 -20.82 7.36 1.32
CA GLU A 191 -21.28 8.73 1.02
C GLU A 191 -22.65 8.64 0.36
N GLU A 192 -23.51 9.61 0.70
CA GLU A 192 -24.80 9.79 0.04
C GLU A 192 -24.63 10.76 -1.14
N ILE A 193 -25.00 10.31 -2.32
CA ILE A 193 -24.86 11.10 -3.56
C ILE A 193 -26.24 11.23 -4.21
N MET A 194 -26.65 12.45 -4.54
CA MET A 194 -27.88 12.67 -5.28
C MET A 194 -27.64 12.48 -6.78
N ILE A 195 -28.24 11.44 -7.37
CA ILE A 195 -28.15 11.13 -8.81
C ILE A 195 -29.56 11.11 -9.41
N ASN A 196 -29.84 12.01 -10.35
CA ASN A 196 -31.14 12.07 -11.03
C ASN A 196 -32.34 12.11 -10.08
N GLY A 197 -32.25 12.87 -8.97
CA GLY A 197 -33.27 13.01 -7.96
C GLY A 197 -33.44 11.79 -7.02
N LYS A 198 -32.52 10.82 -7.08
CA LYS A 198 -32.48 9.66 -6.18
C LYS A 198 -31.27 9.77 -5.26
N ASN A 199 -31.46 9.49 -3.98
CA ASN A 199 -30.35 9.33 -3.05
C ASN A 199 -29.71 7.96 -3.27
N VAL A 200 -28.44 7.96 -3.66
CA VAL A 200 -27.61 6.76 -3.91
C VAL A 200 -26.53 6.69 -2.85
N ILE A 201 -26.34 5.51 -2.27
CA ILE A 201 -25.30 5.27 -1.28
C ILE A 201 -24.09 4.65 -1.99
N GLN A 202 -22.99 5.39 -2.00
CA GLN A 202 -21.69 4.90 -2.47
C GLN A 202 -20.90 4.34 -1.29
N VAL A 203 -20.47 3.09 -1.38
CA VAL A 203 -19.56 2.45 -0.42
C VAL A 203 -18.16 2.44 -1.01
N PHE A 204 -17.19 2.92 -0.25
CA PHE A 204 -15.78 2.94 -0.65
C PHE A 204 -15.08 1.67 -0.15
N SER A 205 -14.07 1.20 -0.92
CA SER A 205 -13.14 0.18 -0.43
C SER A 205 -12.20 0.77 0.64
N GLU A 206 -11.52 -0.11 1.37
CA GLU A 206 -10.61 0.31 2.44
C GLU A 206 -9.40 1.07 1.92
N ASP A 207 -8.91 0.75 0.74
CA ASP A 207 -7.79 1.43 0.10
C ASP A 207 -8.18 2.82 -0.41
N VAL A 208 -9.39 3.02 -0.98
CA VAL A 208 -9.94 4.34 -1.29
C VAL A 208 -10.07 5.18 -0.02
N SER A 209 -10.62 4.60 1.04
CA SER A 209 -10.75 5.27 2.33
C SER A 209 -9.40 5.70 2.90
N PHE A 210 -8.39 4.84 2.83
CA PHE A 210 -7.05 5.13 3.30
C PHE A 210 -6.39 6.25 2.48
N CYS A 211 -6.51 6.21 1.14
CA CYS A 211 -6.02 7.28 0.27
C CYS A 211 -6.69 8.63 0.58
N LYS A 212 -8.01 8.66 0.79
CA LYS A 212 -8.72 9.88 1.20
C LYS A 212 -8.18 10.43 2.53
N ARG A 213 -7.98 9.57 3.54
CA ARG A 213 -7.40 10.00 4.84
C ARG A 213 -6.00 10.57 4.71
N ILE A 214 -5.18 10.00 3.85
CA ILE A 214 -3.83 10.50 3.55
C ILE A 214 -3.91 11.91 2.94
N THR A 215 -4.78 12.11 1.95
CA THR A 215 -4.94 13.42 1.31
C THR A 215 -5.58 14.46 2.24
N ASP A 216 -6.54 14.05 3.08
CA ASP A 216 -7.15 14.90 4.10
C ASP A 216 -6.14 15.33 5.19
N ALA A 217 -5.15 14.48 5.47
CA ALA A 217 -4.03 14.81 6.36
C ALA A 217 -2.96 15.71 5.71
N GLY A 218 -3.16 16.11 4.44
CA GLY A 218 -2.30 17.05 3.71
C GLY A 218 -1.15 16.40 2.94
N PHE A 219 -1.11 15.07 2.83
CA PHE A 219 -0.10 14.37 2.03
C PHE A 219 -0.57 14.14 0.60
N LYS A 220 0.39 14.12 -0.32
CA LYS A 220 0.18 13.73 -1.71
C LYS A 220 0.51 12.26 -1.89
N ILE A 221 -0.24 11.60 -2.76
CA ILE A 221 -0.01 10.20 -3.13
C ILE A 221 0.65 10.16 -4.50
N TRP A 222 1.68 9.35 -4.64
CA TRP A 222 2.43 9.21 -5.88
C TRP A 222 2.43 7.76 -6.37
N VAL A 223 2.51 7.57 -7.67
CA VAL A 223 2.80 6.29 -8.29
C VAL A 223 4.09 6.39 -9.09
N ASN A 224 4.93 5.37 -8.98
CA ASN A 224 6.12 5.22 -9.80
C ASN A 224 5.81 4.24 -10.94
N THR A 225 5.81 4.71 -12.18
CA THR A 225 5.42 3.93 -13.37
C THR A 225 6.48 2.96 -13.84
N ASP A 226 7.73 3.10 -13.39
CA ASP A 226 8.79 2.13 -13.62
C ASP A 226 8.66 0.92 -12.69
N LEU A 227 7.97 1.07 -11.56
CA LEU A 227 7.67 -0.01 -10.63
C LEU A 227 6.40 -0.77 -11.07
N ARG A 228 6.44 -1.35 -12.26
CA ARG A 228 5.37 -2.24 -12.72
C ARG A 228 5.56 -3.62 -12.14
N VAL A 229 4.68 -4.00 -11.22
CA VAL A 229 4.68 -5.31 -10.59
C VAL A 229 3.63 -6.21 -11.24
N GLY A 230 3.86 -7.53 -11.18
CA GLY A 230 2.89 -8.52 -11.65
C GLY A 230 1.73 -8.68 -10.66
N HIS A 231 0.60 -9.16 -11.16
CA HIS A 231 -0.58 -9.45 -10.36
C HIS A 231 -1.06 -10.86 -10.68
N GLU A 232 -0.71 -11.82 -9.83
CA GLU A 232 -1.07 -13.23 -10.01
C GLU A 232 -2.57 -13.42 -9.83
N LYS A 233 -3.20 -14.13 -10.75
CA LYS A 233 -4.61 -14.52 -10.63
C LYS A 233 -4.76 -16.02 -10.87
N ARG A 234 -5.42 -16.69 -9.96
CA ARG A 234 -5.77 -18.11 -10.11
C ARG A 234 -6.98 -18.24 -11.02
N VAL A 235 -6.86 -19.07 -12.02
CA VAL A 235 -7.97 -19.42 -12.92
C VAL A 235 -8.32 -20.87 -12.67
N VAL A 236 -9.61 -21.15 -12.43
CA VAL A 236 -10.13 -22.54 -12.39
C VAL A 236 -10.53 -22.89 -13.82
N ILE A 237 -9.91 -23.96 -14.34
CA ILE A 237 -10.15 -24.49 -15.70
C ILE A 237 -11.14 -25.66 -15.60
#